data_8190bade303e5b4b190b145d9138a74c
#
_entry.id   8190bade303e5b4b190b145d9138a74c
#
_cell.length_a   1.000
_cell.length_b   1.000
_cell.length_c   1.000
_cell.angle_alpha   90.00
_cell.angle_beta   90.00
_cell.angle_gamma   90.00
#
_symmetry.space_group_name_H-M   'P 1'
#
loop_
_entity.id
_entity.type
_entity.pdbx_description
1 polymer ?
#
loop_
_entity_poly.entity_id
_entity_poly.type
_entity_poly.pdbx_seq_one_letter_code
_entity_poly.pdbx_strand_id
1 'polypeptide(L)'
;IKALAAQLEPHKRIDSITVAELSALPRQAGRIYLIDCPLAVRPVPGKLDPRNGRAVLAMLDQAIDGAIHQQFDAIVTAPIQKSTINDAGVAFTGHTEYLAEKTGTHQVVMMLQGPAGGYTLRVALATTHLALKDVSAAINQAHLLRTIEIIHDDLIHRFGIPQPRILVAGLNPH
;
A
#
# COMPACT_ATOMS: atom_id res chain seq x y z
N ILE A 1 -17.61 9.89 -3.57
CA ILE A 1 -16.43 10.34 -4.36
C ILE A 1 -16.87 11.27 -5.49
N LYS A 2 -17.78 10.86 -6.40
CA LYS A 2 -18.20 11.70 -7.57
C LYS A 2 -18.69 13.08 -7.18
N ALA A 3 -19.58 13.20 -6.19
CA ALA A 3 -20.10 14.49 -5.74
C ALA A 3 -18.99 15.42 -5.20
N LEU A 4 -18.03 14.88 -4.46
CA LEU A 4 -16.91 15.66 -3.95
C LEU A 4 -15.92 16.03 -5.06
N ALA A 5 -15.64 15.12 -5.97
CA ALA A 5 -14.77 15.38 -7.10
C ALA A 5 -15.33 16.47 -8.03
N ALA A 6 -16.64 16.47 -8.26
CA ALA A 6 -17.29 17.52 -9.06
C ALA A 6 -17.17 18.93 -8.42
N GLN A 7 -17.04 19.00 -7.09
CA GLN A 7 -16.82 20.26 -6.38
C GLN A 7 -15.35 20.73 -6.39
N LEU A 8 -14.41 19.78 -6.20
CA LEU A 8 -12.99 20.11 -6.03
C LEU A 8 -12.22 20.14 -7.36
N GLU A 9 -12.60 19.29 -8.30
CA GLU A 9 -11.90 19.11 -9.57
C GLU A 9 -12.90 18.94 -10.72
N PRO A 10 -13.64 20.00 -11.08
CA PRO A 10 -14.73 19.93 -12.08
C PRO A 10 -14.25 19.53 -13.48
N HIS A 11 -12.94 19.65 -13.76
CA HIS A 11 -12.37 19.31 -15.06
C HIS A 11 -11.99 17.82 -15.19
N LYS A 12 -11.99 17.06 -14.08
CA LYS A 12 -11.66 15.63 -14.13
C LYS A 12 -12.90 14.80 -14.36
N ARG A 13 -12.83 13.97 -15.40
CA ARG A 13 -13.91 13.05 -15.73
C ARG A 13 -13.75 11.76 -14.93
N ILE A 14 -14.79 11.42 -14.14
CA ILE A 14 -14.88 10.17 -13.37
C ILE A 14 -16.01 9.33 -13.94
N ASP A 15 -15.64 8.21 -14.55
CA ASP A 15 -16.58 7.23 -15.11
C ASP A 15 -16.74 6.06 -14.13
N SER A 16 -17.98 5.69 -13.77
CA SER A 16 -18.21 4.44 -13.02
C SER A 16 -18.16 3.26 -13.95
N ILE A 17 -17.45 2.24 -13.53
CA ILE A 17 -17.25 1.00 -14.27
C ILE A 17 -17.32 -0.19 -13.33
N THR A 18 -17.47 -1.37 -13.88
CA THR A 18 -17.26 -2.64 -13.21
C THR A 18 -15.82 -3.14 -13.43
N VAL A 19 -15.37 -4.09 -12.62
CA VAL A 19 -14.05 -4.75 -12.82
C VAL A 19 -13.97 -5.43 -14.19
N ALA A 20 -15.07 -6.03 -14.63
CA ALA A 20 -15.13 -6.73 -15.93
C ALA A 20 -14.91 -5.80 -17.13
N GLU A 21 -15.33 -4.53 -17.01
CA GLU A 21 -15.15 -3.53 -18.07
C GLU A 21 -13.74 -2.97 -18.12
N LEU A 22 -12.97 -3.10 -17.05
CA LEU A 22 -11.65 -2.45 -16.91
C LEU A 22 -10.68 -2.83 -18.03
N SER A 23 -10.63 -4.10 -18.44
CA SER A 23 -9.72 -4.61 -19.46
C SER A 23 -10.01 -4.08 -20.87
N ALA A 24 -11.25 -3.65 -21.11
CA ALA A 24 -11.68 -3.11 -22.41
C ALA A 24 -11.53 -1.58 -22.52
N LEU A 25 -11.17 -0.91 -21.42
CA LEU A 25 -11.11 0.54 -21.38
C LEU A 25 -9.75 1.09 -21.79
N PRO A 26 -9.75 2.19 -22.59
CA PRO A 26 -8.50 2.83 -22.95
C PRO A 26 -7.83 3.49 -21.74
N ARG A 27 -6.54 3.27 -21.55
CA ARG A 27 -5.72 4.05 -20.64
C ARG A 27 -5.52 5.46 -21.20
N GLN A 28 -6.32 6.40 -20.73
CA GLN A 28 -6.32 7.77 -21.22
C GLN A 28 -5.95 8.74 -20.10
N ALA A 29 -4.94 9.58 -20.34
CA ALA A 29 -4.57 10.62 -19.38
C ALA A 29 -5.76 11.55 -19.06
N GLY A 30 -5.90 11.92 -17.78
CA GLY A 30 -7.00 12.77 -17.31
C GLY A 30 -8.33 12.06 -17.05
N ARG A 31 -8.47 10.76 -17.35
CA ARG A 31 -9.63 9.95 -16.99
C ARG A 31 -9.39 9.19 -15.70
N ILE A 32 -10.40 9.14 -14.85
CA ILE A 32 -10.42 8.34 -13.63
C ILE A 32 -11.60 7.37 -13.74
N TYR A 33 -11.29 6.09 -13.64
CA TYR A 33 -12.31 5.06 -13.57
C TYR A 33 -12.59 4.72 -12.10
N LEU A 34 -13.83 4.75 -11.72
CA LEU A 34 -14.31 4.44 -10.37
C LEU A 34 -15.03 3.11 -10.38
N ILE A 35 -14.47 2.12 -9.69
CA ILE A 35 -15.16 0.88 -9.36
C ILE A 35 -15.96 1.14 -8.09
N ASP A 36 -17.27 1.03 -8.16
CA ASP A 36 -18.15 1.35 -7.04
C ASP A 36 -18.18 0.19 -6.03
N CYS A 37 -17.75 0.47 -4.82
CA CYS A 37 -17.86 -0.44 -3.69
C CYS A 37 -18.83 0.16 -2.68
N PRO A 38 -20.06 -0.34 -2.57
CA PRO A 38 -21.10 0.28 -1.75
C PRO A 38 -20.73 0.21 -0.26
N LEU A 39 -20.95 1.31 0.43
CA LEU A 39 -20.85 1.38 1.89
C LEU A 39 -22.13 0.86 2.54
N ALA A 40 -21.99 0.25 3.71
CA ALA A 40 -23.14 -0.25 4.48
C ALA A 40 -24.02 0.91 4.99
N VAL A 41 -23.42 2.03 5.33
CA VAL A 41 -24.09 3.23 5.78
C VAL A 41 -23.45 4.48 5.19
N ARG A 42 -24.24 5.54 5.04
CA ARG A 42 -23.75 6.83 4.53
C ARG A 42 -22.67 7.39 5.45
N PRO A 43 -21.48 7.70 4.95
CA PRO A 43 -20.41 8.26 5.77
C PRO A 43 -20.73 9.70 6.15
N VAL A 44 -20.36 10.07 7.38
CA VAL A 44 -20.40 11.44 7.87
C VAL A 44 -18.96 11.92 8.07
N PRO A 45 -18.50 12.98 7.39
CA PRO A 45 -17.16 13.50 7.56
C PRO A 45 -16.80 13.75 9.03
N GLY A 46 -15.61 13.30 9.44
CA GLY A 46 -15.12 13.42 10.82
C GLY A 46 -15.73 12.43 11.81
N LYS A 47 -16.63 11.51 11.39
CA LYS A 47 -17.20 10.47 12.25
C LYS A 47 -16.82 9.08 11.73
N LEU A 48 -16.18 8.29 12.58
CA LEU A 48 -15.90 6.89 12.31
C LEU A 48 -17.18 6.06 12.51
N ASP A 49 -17.40 5.09 11.64
CA ASP A 49 -18.54 4.18 11.73
C ASP A 49 -18.09 2.74 11.42
N PRO A 50 -18.03 1.85 12.42
CA PRO A 50 -17.59 0.47 12.25
C PRO A 50 -18.42 -0.33 11.24
N ARG A 51 -19.68 0.06 10.99
CA ARG A 51 -20.54 -0.60 10.00
C ARG A 51 -19.95 -0.55 8.58
N ASN A 52 -19.08 0.43 8.30
CA ASN A 52 -18.37 0.55 7.03
C ASN A 52 -17.03 -0.19 7.00
N GLY A 53 -16.55 -0.74 8.11
CA GLY A 53 -15.24 -1.40 8.20
C GLY A 53 -15.07 -2.53 7.19
N ARG A 54 -16.08 -3.39 7.04
CA ARG A 54 -16.05 -4.49 6.06
C ARG A 54 -16.07 -4.01 4.62
N ALA A 55 -16.76 -2.92 4.31
CA ALA A 55 -16.76 -2.34 2.97
C ALA A 55 -15.38 -1.75 2.62
N VAL A 56 -14.68 -1.16 3.59
CA VAL A 56 -13.29 -0.68 3.39
C VAL A 56 -12.36 -1.85 3.08
N LEU A 57 -12.48 -2.99 3.78
CA LEU A 57 -11.68 -4.18 3.46
C LEU A 57 -12.03 -4.76 2.09
N ALA A 58 -13.29 -4.78 1.71
CA ALA A 58 -13.70 -5.25 0.38
C ALA A 58 -13.08 -4.41 -0.75
N MET A 59 -12.93 -3.08 -0.56
CA MET A 59 -12.20 -2.23 -1.50
C MET A 59 -10.73 -2.62 -1.61
N LEU A 60 -10.10 -2.92 -0.47
CA LEU A 60 -8.70 -3.33 -0.44
C LEU A 60 -8.53 -4.72 -1.06
N ASP A 61 -9.41 -5.68 -0.75
CA ASP A 61 -9.42 -7.01 -1.38
C ASP A 61 -9.51 -6.90 -2.90
N GLN A 62 -10.43 -6.09 -3.41
CA GLN A 62 -10.60 -5.89 -4.84
C GLN A 62 -9.36 -5.28 -5.50
N ALA A 63 -8.68 -4.35 -4.83
CA ALA A 63 -7.44 -3.78 -5.32
C ALA A 63 -6.31 -4.82 -5.34
N ILE A 64 -6.21 -5.65 -4.31
CA ILE A 64 -5.21 -6.72 -4.20
C ILE A 64 -5.45 -7.79 -5.29
N ASP A 65 -6.68 -8.27 -5.42
CA ASP A 65 -7.05 -9.27 -6.43
C ASP A 65 -6.75 -8.76 -7.84
N GLY A 66 -7.10 -7.50 -8.12
CA GLY A 66 -6.79 -6.86 -9.40
C GLY A 66 -5.29 -6.75 -9.68
N ALA A 67 -4.47 -6.50 -8.67
CA ALA A 67 -3.01 -6.46 -8.82
C ALA A 67 -2.43 -7.88 -9.01
N ILE A 68 -2.89 -8.87 -8.26
CA ILE A 68 -2.46 -10.27 -8.40
C ILE A 68 -2.77 -10.79 -9.82
N HIS A 69 -3.94 -10.46 -10.36
CA HIS A 69 -4.35 -10.84 -11.70
C HIS A 69 -3.86 -9.88 -12.81
N GLN A 70 -2.93 -8.99 -12.50
CA GLN A 70 -2.32 -8.05 -13.46
C GLN A 70 -3.33 -7.11 -14.16
N GLN A 71 -4.46 -6.88 -13.55
CA GLN A 71 -5.44 -5.87 -13.99
C GLN A 71 -4.99 -4.46 -13.59
N PHE A 72 -4.23 -4.35 -12.51
CA PHE A 72 -3.61 -3.12 -12.00
C PHE A 72 -2.09 -3.25 -11.97
N ASP A 73 -1.40 -2.17 -12.29
CA ASP A 73 0.07 -2.12 -12.26
C ASP A 73 0.61 -1.86 -10.85
N ALA A 74 -0.19 -1.19 -10.01
CA ALA A 74 0.17 -0.86 -8.63
C ALA A 74 -1.08 -0.54 -7.80
N ILE A 75 -0.92 -0.57 -6.48
CA ILE A 75 -1.92 -0.16 -5.50
C ILE A 75 -1.43 1.08 -4.78
N VAL A 76 -2.25 2.14 -4.77
CA VAL A 76 -2.03 3.34 -3.96
C VAL A 76 -3.14 3.42 -2.92
N THR A 77 -2.78 3.33 -1.65
CA THR A 77 -3.75 3.30 -0.56
C THR A 77 -3.99 4.68 0.04
N ALA A 78 -5.26 4.97 0.35
CA ALA A 78 -5.62 6.05 1.25
C ALA A 78 -5.46 5.62 2.72
N PRO A 79 -5.35 6.57 3.67
CA PRO A 79 -5.31 6.24 5.09
C PRO A 79 -6.54 5.45 5.54
N ILE A 80 -6.31 4.40 6.34
CA ILE A 80 -7.36 3.58 6.96
C ILE A 80 -7.27 3.73 8.48
N GLN A 81 -8.43 3.90 9.12
CA GLN A 81 -8.53 3.88 10.57
C GLN A 81 -8.67 2.43 11.06
N LYS A 82 -7.60 1.89 11.66
CA LYS A 82 -7.53 0.50 12.11
C LYS A 82 -8.65 0.15 13.11
N SER A 83 -8.93 1.04 14.07
CA SER A 83 -9.98 0.80 15.07
C SER A 83 -11.34 0.57 14.44
N THR A 84 -11.69 1.31 13.38
CA THR A 84 -12.98 1.16 12.69
C THR A 84 -13.16 -0.25 12.10
N ILE A 85 -12.09 -0.85 11.59
CA ILE A 85 -12.13 -2.21 11.04
C ILE A 85 -12.17 -3.24 12.18
N ASN A 86 -11.36 -3.05 13.22
CA ASN A 86 -11.34 -3.93 14.39
C ASN A 86 -12.68 -3.93 15.12
N ASP A 87 -13.32 -2.76 15.25
CA ASP A 87 -14.65 -2.62 15.84
C ASP A 87 -15.75 -3.26 14.98
N ALA A 88 -15.50 -3.46 13.67
CA ALA A 88 -16.36 -4.25 12.78
C ALA A 88 -16.17 -5.78 12.94
N GLY A 89 -15.35 -6.21 13.90
CA GLY A 89 -15.08 -7.61 14.20
C GLY A 89 -14.07 -8.29 13.27
N VAL A 90 -13.19 -7.52 12.63
CA VAL A 90 -12.12 -8.05 11.77
C VAL A 90 -10.77 -7.62 12.32
N ALA A 91 -9.89 -8.58 12.61
CA ALA A 91 -8.54 -8.29 13.03
C ALA A 91 -7.75 -7.61 11.88
N PHE A 92 -7.37 -6.36 12.08
CA PHE A 92 -6.62 -5.59 11.10
C PHE A 92 -5.48 -4.82 11.76
N THR A 93 -4.26 -5.17 11.41
CA THR A 93 -3.04 -4.59 11.97
C THR A 93 -2.48 -3.44 11.10
N GLY A 94 -2.75 -3.49 9.80
CA GLY A 94 -2.34 -2.45 8.84
C GLY A 94 -2.34 -2.96 7.42
N HIS A 95 -2.09 -2.04 6.47
CA HIS A 95 -2.00 -2.38 5.05
C HIS A 95 -0.89 -3.40 4.78
N THR A 96 0.29 -3.22 5.38
CA THR A 96 1.46 -4.04 5.12
C THR A 96 1.22 -5.50 5.47
N GLU A 97 0.70 -5.76 6.66
CA GLU A 97 0.41 -7.10 7.15
C GLU A 97 -0.74 -7.74 6.36
N TYR A 98 -1.77 -6.95 6.06
CA TYR A 98 -2.91 -7.42 5.27
C TYR A 98 -2.52 -7.79 3.83
N LEU A 99 -1.70 -6.95 3.17
CA LEU A 99 -1.15 -7.24 1.85
C LEU A 99 -0.27 -8.48 1.86
N ALA A 100 0.60 -8.63 2.87
CA ALA A 100 1.47 -9.80 3.02
C ALA A 100 0.66 -11.10 3.16
N GLU A 101 -0.38 -11.09 4.01
CA GLU A 101 -1.28 -12.23 4.20
C GLU A 101 -2.00 -12.61 2.89
N LYS A 102 -2.61 -11.63 2.22
CA LYS A 102 -3.38 -11.86 0.98
C LYS A 102 -2.52 -12.31 -0.20
N THR A 103 -1.25 -11.94 -0.22
CA THR A 103 -0.31 -12.34 -1.29
C THR A 103 0.54 -13.57 -0.92
N GLY A 104 0.35 -14.14 0.27
CA GLY A 104 1.16 -15.26 0.76
C GLY A 104 2.65 -14.90 0.95
N THR A 105 2.96 -13.62 1.16
CA THR A 105 4.32 -13.12 1.30
C THR A 105 4.79 -13.23 2.75
N HIS A 106 5.85 -14.01 3.00
CA HIS A 106 6.35 -14.23 4.36
C HIS A 106 7.07 -13.02 4.97
N GLN A 107 7.78 -12.26 4.14
CA GLN A 107 8.52 -11.09 4.59
C GLN A 107 8.40 -9.96 3.57
N VAL A 108 8.05 -8.79 4.06
CA VAL A 108 7.95 -7.55 3.28
C VAL A 108 8.95 -6.54 3.81
N VAL A 109 9.38 -5.63 2.93
CA VAL A 109 10.30 -4.55 3.30
C VAL A 109 9.62 -3.22 3.02
N MET A 110 9.52 -2.37 4.03
CA MET A 110 9.06 -1.01 3.87
C MET A 110 10.18 -0.14 3.33
N MET A 111 9.94 0.54 2.21
CA MET A 111 10.88 1.45 1.60
C MET A 111 10.25 2.84 1.43
N LEU A 112 10.98 3.85 1.88
CA LEU A 112 10.69 5.26 1.63
C LEU A 112 11.51 5.71 0.43
N GLN A 113 10.90 6.45 -0.49
CA GLN A 113 11.58 6.95 -1.68
C GLN A 113 11.22 8.41 -1.92
N GLY A 114 12.22 9.21 -2.26
CA GLY A 114 12.02 10.61 -2.57
C GLY A 114 13.20 11.24 -3.32
N PRO A 115 13.00 12.42 -3.94
CA PRO A 115 14.08 13.15 -4.59
C PRO A 115 15.05 13.73 -3.55
N ALA A 116 16.33 13.65 -3.83
CA ALA A 116 17.40 14.24 -3.02
C ALA A 116 18.56 14.69 -3.91
N GLY A 117 18.74 16.00 -4.09
CA GLY A 117 19.89 16.58 -4.79
C GLY A 117 20.12 16.06 -6.21
N GLY A 118 19.07 15.85 -7.00
CA GLY A 118 19.14 15.32 -8.36
C GLY A 118 19.17 13.78 -8.46
N TYR A 119 19.14 13.09 -7.31
CA TYR A 119 19.09 11.63 -7.21
C TYR A 119 17.78 11.18 -6.56
N THR A 120 17.47 9.91 -6.67
CA THR A 120 16.40 9.28 -5.88
C THR A 120 17.01 8.62 -4.67
N LEU A 121 16.71 9.15 -3.48
CA LEU A 121 17.06 8.49 -2.22
C LEU A 121 16.04 7.39 -1.94
N ARG A 122 16.52 6.21 -1.58
CA ARG A 122 15.71 5.08 -1.12
C ARG A 122 16.21 4.65 0.24
N VAL A 123 15.30 4.56 1.20
CA VAL A 123 15.60 4.13 2.57
C VAL A 123 14.70 2.96 2.90
N ALA A 124 15.27 1.78 3.03
CA ALA A 124 14.58 0.57 3.45
C ALA A 124 14.74 0.36 4.96
N LEU A 125 13.69 -0.12 5.60
CA LEU A 125 13.65 -0.31 7.04
C LEU A 125 13.89 -1.77 7.40
N ALA A 126 14.89 -2.02 8.27
CA ALA A 126 15.17 -3.35 8.78
C ALA A 126 14.10 -3.80 9.82
N THR A 127 13.48 -2.85 10.51
CA THR A 127 12.40 -3.11 11.47
C THR A 127 11.32 -2.05 11.32
N THR A 128 10.05 -2.41 11.59
CA THR A 128 8.89 -1.51 11.56
C THR A 128 8.00 -1.76 12.76
N HIS A 129 7.36 -0.69 13.27
CA HIS A 129 6.32 -0.78 14.31
C HIS A 129 6.72 -1.47 15.63
N LEU A 130 8.01 -1.46 15.97
CA LEU A 130 8.52 -1.97 17.25
C LEU A 130 8.73 -0.83 18.25
N ALA A 131 8.56 -1.15 19.52
CA ALA A 131 9.03 -0.27 20.59
C ALA A 131 10.57 -0.15 20.51
N LEU A 132 11.12 1.03 20.76
CA LEU A 132 12.57 1.29 20.61
C LEU A 132 13.44 0.29 21.40
N LYS A 133 13.00 -0.11 22.61
CA LYS A 133 13.69 -1.10 23.45
C LYS A 133 13.82 -2.48 22.80
N ASP A 134 12.94 -2.83 21.86
CA ASP A 134 12.86 -4.17 21.26
C ASP A 134 13.59 -4.22 19.88
N VAL A 135 14.01 -3.08 19.36
CA VAL A 135 14.65 -2.97 18.02
C VAL A 135 15.94 -3.79 17.95
N SER A 136 16.83 -3.66 18.95
CA SER A 136 18.11 -4.38 18.93
C SER A 136 17.94 -5.89 18.96
N ALA A 137 16.96 -6.40 19.70
CA ALA A 137 16.65 -7.83 19.77
C ALA A 137 16.02 -8.38 18.48
N ALA A 138 15.31 -7.54 17.74
CA ALA A 138 14.67 -7.92 16.48
C ALA A 138 15.67 -7.97 15.30
N ILE A 139 16.81 -7.27 15.39
CA ILE A 139 17.84 -7.28 14.36
C ILE A 139 18.77 -8.49 14.57
N ASN A 140 18.61 -9.48 13.72
CA ASN A 140 19.50 -10.64 13.67
C ASN A 140 20.01 -10.87 12.24
N GLN A 141 21.09 -11.65 12.11
CA GLN A 141 21.77 -11.87 10.84
C GLN A 141 20.85 -12.45 9.77
N ALA A 142 20.05 -13.45 10.08
CA ALA A 142 19.17 -14.11 9.11
C ALA A 142 18.10 -13.17 8.58
N HIS A 143 17.45 -12.41 9.47
CA HIS A 143 16.43 -11.44 9.08
C HIS A 143 17.03 -10.30 8.24
N LEU A 144 18.18 -9.76 8.65
CA LEU A 144 18.85 -8.69 7.93
C LEU A 144 19.31 -9.15 6.53
N LEU A 145 19.90 -10.34 6.43
CA LEU A 145 20.31 -10.93 5.16
C LEU A 145 19.10 -11.04 4.22
N ARG A 146 18.01 -11.62 4.71
CA ARG A 146 16.80 -11.75 3.90
C ARG A 146 16.22 -10.39 3.47
N THR A 147 16.25 -9.39 4.34
CA THR A 147 15.85 -8.02 4.00
C THR A 147 16.70 -7.46 2.87
N ILE A 148 18.03 -7.63 2.93
CA ILE A 148 18.96 -7.16 1.89
C ILE A 148 18.73 -7.90 0.57
N GLU A 149 18.49 -9.20 0.59
CA GLU A 149 18.18 -10.02 -0.60
C GLU A 149 16.91 -9.50 -1.29
N ILE A 150 15.81 -9.29 -0.54
CA ILE A 150 14.56 -8.75 -1.08
C ILE A 150 14.80 -7.38 -1.73
N ILE A 151 15.53 -6.48 -1.04
CA ILE A 151 15.84 -5.15 -1.57
C ILE A 151 16.67 -5.27 -2.85
N HIS A 152 17.70 -6.10 -2.86
CA HIS A 152 18.59 -6.29 -4.00
C HIS A 152 17.82 -6.79 -5.23
N ASP A 153 17.03 -7.84 -5.05
CA ASP A 153 16.28 -8.47 -6.12
C ASP A 153 15.20 -7.52 -6.70
N ASP A 154 14.49 -6.81 -5.83
CA ASP A 154 13.48 -5.86 -6.27
C ASP A 154 14.10 -4.62 -6.95
N LEU A 155 15.24 -4.13 -6.48
CA LEU A 155 15.97 -3.04 -7.16
C LEU A 155 16.37 -3.42 -8.58
N ILE A 156 16.76 -4.67 -8.83
CA ILE A 156 17.09 -5.17 -10.16
C ILE A 156 15.81 -5.35 -11.00
N HIS A 157 14.87 -6.18 -10.51
CA HIS A 157 13.78 -6.68 -11.34
C HIS A 157 12.59 -5.71 -11.45
N ARG A 158 12.33 -4.92 -10.40
CA ARG A 158 11.18 -4.02 -10.35
C ARG A 158 11.54 -2.55 -10.55
N PHE A 159 12.74 -2.15 -10.09
CA PHE A 159 13.21 -0.76 -10.27
C PHE A 159 14.13 -0.58 -11.49
N GLY A 160 14.55 -1.67 -12.14
CA GLY A 160 15.40 -1.63 -13.32
C GLY A 160 16.82 -1.11 -13.03
N ILE A 161 17.34 -1.32 -11.84
CA ILE A 161 18.70 -0.92 -11.43
C ILE A 161 19.62 -2.15 -11.52
N PRO A 162 20.40 -2.32 -12.59
CA PRO A 162 21.12 -3.58 -12.83
C PRO A 162 22.25 -3.86 -11.85
N GLN A 163 22.80 -2.83 -11.21
CA GLN A 163 23.87 -2.93 -10.21
C GLN A 163 23.52 -2.06 -9.00
N PRO A 164 22.61 -2.52 -8.12
CA PRO A 164 22.20 -1.75 -6.97
C PRO A 164 23.33 -1.63 -5.94
N ARG A 165 23.54 -0.43 -5.42
CA ARG A 165 24.49 -0.16 -4.35
C ARG A 165 23.71 0.05 -3.06
N ILE A 166 23.83 -0.91 -2.14
CA ILE A 166 23.13 -0.91 -0.87
C ILE A 166 24.13 -0.57 0.24
N LEU A 167 23.83 0.47 1.00
CA LEU A 167 24.56 0.83 2.20
C LEU A 167 23.73 0.44 3.41
N VAL A 168 24.37 -0.21 4.38
CA VAL A 168 23.72 -0.58 5.64
C VAL A 168 24.25 0.34 6.73
N ALA A 169 23.34 1.11 7.34
CA ALA A 169 23.70 1.96 8.48
C ALA A 169 23.91 1.10 9.74
N GLY A 170 24.89 1.47 10.54
CA GLY A 170 25.08 0.84 11.86
C GLY A 170 23.92 1.15 12.81
N LEU A 171 23.56 0.17 13.64
CA LEU A 171 22.57 0.38 14.70
C LEU A 171 23.10 1.33 15.78
N ASN A 172 24.38 1.20 16.09
CA ASN A 172 25.09 1.98 17.09
C ASN A 172 26.40 2.52 16.47
N PRO A 173 26.97 3.60 17.03
CA PRO A 173 28.24 4.16 16.56
C PRO A 173 29.45 3.27 16.85
N HIS A 174 29.30 2.34 17.80
CA HIS A 174 30.36 1.40 18.22
C HIS A 174 29.78 0.01 18.46
#